data_b1b7cff7b774f745f357f75cc3e552f8
#
_entry.id   b1b7cff7b774f745f357f75cc3e552f8
#
_cell.length_a   1.000
_cell.length_b   1.000
_cell.length_c   1.000
_cell.angle_alpha   90.00
_cell.angle_beta   90.00
_cell.angle_gamma   90.00
#
_symmetry.space_group_name_H-M   'P 1'
#
loop_
_entity.id
_entity.type
_entity.pdbx_description
1 polymer ?
#
loop_
_entity_poly.entity_id
_entity_poly.type
_entity_poly.pdbx_seq_one_letter_code
_entity_poly.pdbx_strand_id
1 'polypeptide(L)'
;MLVPMSFGELYYNNEYSFSVQYPDNWRVDATIDGQVSFLDGIEEGNVYSLWESNTIIYPLFDMGEKLSDYEEKKWARESSQQICNEANYANNDYRCGSFVVISQVSGKSLDGYPTITTKSTETRKYSDNSVGTVPMVVVEKLIYVDDDVWVIDSNTDADRFSEYENRIYATMNSFRYPASPPIENSSDNGGGCLIATATYGSEMATEVQQLRELRDNTLLNTESGTAFMGTFNDIYYSFSPVIADMEREHPMFKEAVKLAITPMISTLSLMENAETESEVLSIGISVIMLNLGMYLGVPAIVIVGIRKRF
;
A
#
# COMPACT_ATOMS: atom_id res chain seq x y z
N MET A 1 -14.72 -13.04 -13.02
CA MET A 1 -13.68 -12.34 -13.78
C MET A 1 -13.00 -11.45 -12.78
N LEU A 2 -11.82 -11.85 -12.27
CA LEU A 2 -11.06 -11.02 -11.32
C LEU A 2 -10.45 -9.88 -12.13
N VAL A 3 -10.89 -8.66 -11.88
CA VAL A 3 -10.25 -7.46 -12.41
C VAL A 3 -8.86 -7.39 -11.77
N PRO A 4 -7.76 -7.28 -12.54
CA PRO A 4 -6.45 -7.12 -11.94
C PRO A 4 -6.47 -5.87 -11.07
N MET A 5 -6.05 -6.01 -9.80
CA MET A 5 -5.88 -4.87 -8.91
C MET A 5 -4.71 -4.03 -9.44
N SER A 6 -5.00 -2.94 -10.11
CA SER A 6 -4.07 -1.83 -10.19
C SER A 6 -3.95 -1.28 -8.77
N PHE A 7 -2.78 -1.41 -8.15
CA PHE A 7 -2.47 -0.72 -6.91
C PHE A 7 -2.29 0.76 -7.25
N GLY A 8 -3.19 1.49 -6.83
CA GLY A 8 -3.72 2.75 -6.95
C GLY A 8 -2.81 3.94 -6.71
N GLU A 9 -3.45 5.07 -6.75
CA GLU A 9 -2.84 6.38 -6.56
C GLU A 9 -2.29 6.51 -5.15
N LEU A 10 -1.23 7.31 -5.00
CA LEU A 10 -0.65 7.68 -3.72
C LEU A 10 -1.29 8.98 -3.24
N TYR A 11 -1.97 8.94 -2.11
CA TYR A 11 -2.36 10.14 -1.37
C TYR A 11 -1.29 10.52 -0.37
N TYR A 12 -0.92 11.80 -0.33
CA TYR A 12 -0.04 12.38 0.68
C TYR A 12 -0.73 13.55 1.37
N ASN A 13 -0.75 13.52 2.70
CA ASN A 13 -1.26 14.62 3.51
C ASN A 13 -0.09 15.49 4.00
N ASN A 14 -0.03 16.75 3.54
CA ASN A 14 1.04 17.69 3.87
C ASN A 14 0.96 18.18 5.33
N GLU A 15 -0.23 18.26 5.89
CA GLU A 15 -0.44 18.81 7.23
C GLU A 15 -0.01 17.82 8.31
N TYR A 16 -0.42 16.56 8.15
CA TYR A 16 -0.15 15.51 9.12
C TYR A 16 1.00 14.58 8.70
N SER A 17 1.64 14.82 7.56
CA SER A 17 2.80 14.07 7.06
C SER A 17 2.57 12.56 7.01
N PHE A 18 1.42 12.12 6.51
CA PHE A 18 1.18 10.70 6.23
C PHE A 18 0.93 10.44 4.74
N SER A 19 1.12 9.21 4.32
CA SER A 19 0.75 8.77 2.99
C SER A 19 0.06 7.42 3.01
N VAL A 20 -0.77 7.17 1.97
CA VAL A 20 -1.48 5.90 1.79
C VAL A 20 -1.73 5.66 0.31
N GLN A 21 -1.65 4.40 -0.11
CA GLN A 21 -2.08 4.00 -1.45
C GLN A 21 -3.55 3.57 -1.40
N TYR A 22 -4.33 3.98 -2.40
CA TYR A 22 -5.75 3.65 -2.52
C TYR A 22 -6.09 3.23 -3.95
N PRO A 23 -7.15 2.45 -4.20
CA PRO A 23 -7.54 2.02 -5.54
C PRO A 23 -7.87 3.19 -6.48
N ASP A 24 -7.43 3.14 -7.75
CA ASP A 24 -7.57 4.23 -8.74
C ASP A 24 -9.00 4.69 -8.97
N ASN A 25 -9.98 3.80 -8.77
CA ASN A 25 -11.39 4.10 -8.95
C ASN A 25 -12.08 4.67 -7.69
N TRP A 26 -11.33 4.85 -6.59
CA TRP A 26 -11.88 5.43 -5.37
C TRP A 26 -11.71 6.95 -5.39
N ARG A 27 -12.72 7.65 -4.90
CA ARG A 27 -12.68 9.10 -4.76
C ARG A 27 -12.09 9.48 -3.40
N VAL A 28 -11.20 10.47 -3.40
CA VAL A 28 -10.67 11.06 -2.16
C VAL A 28 -11.53 12.25 -1.73
N ASP A 29 -11.91 12.29 -0.47
CA ASP A 29 -12.58 13.41 0.17
C ASP A 29 -11.80 13.80 1.43
N ALA A 30 -11.18 14.98 1.39
CA ALA A 30 -10.40 15.57 2.47
C ALA A 30 -11.02 16.92 2.94
N THR A 31 -12.33 17.05 2.86
CA THR A 31 -13.05 18.29 3.23
C THR A 31 -13.19 18.46 4.73
N ILE A 32 -13.02 17.41 5.52
CA ILE A 32 -13.06 17.43 6.98
C ILE A 32 -11.63 17.58 7.50
N ASP A 33 -11.39 18.62 8.31
CA ASP A 33 -10.11 18.87 8.94
C ASP A 33 -9.64 17.66 9.78
N GLY A 34 -8.38 17.25 9.61
CA GLY A 34 -7.82 16.08 10.28
C GLY A 34 -8.31 14.72 9.76
N GLN A 35 -9.19 14.66 8.77
CA GLN A 35 -9.74 13.41 8.25
C GLN A 35 -9.62 13.35 6.73
N VAL A 36 -9.30 12.17 6.20
CA VAL A 36 -9.42 11.87 4.78
C VAL A 36 -10.24 10.60 4.58
N SER A 37 -11.14 10.63 3.60
CA SER A 37 -12.01 9.51 3.23
C SER A 37 -11.72 9.06 1.80
N PHE A 38 -11.67 7.75 1.60
CA PHE A 38 -11.52 7.08 0.32
C PHE A 38 -12.80 6.30 0.04
N LEU A 39 -13.49 6.61 -1.04
CA LEU A 39 -14.88 6.22 -1.28
C LEU A 39 -15.02 5.50 -2.63
N ASP A 40 -15.63 4.31 -2.65
CA ASP A 40 -16.01 3.59 -3.87
C ASP A 40 -17.55 3.60 -4.04
N GLY A 41 -18.01 3.57 -5.29
CA GLY A 41 -19.43 3.43 -5.62
C GLY A 41 -20.27 4.71 -5.62
N ILE A 42 -19.65 5.90 -5.64
CA ILE A 42 -20.39 7.16 -5.74
C ILE A 42 -20.51 7.57 -7.21
N GLU A 43 -21.77 7.57 -7.74
CA GLU A 43 -22.06 8.25 -9.00
C GLU A 43 -22.04 9.78 -8.81
N GLU A 44 -21.36 10.50 -9.71
CA GLU A 44 -21.35 11.96 -9.71
C GLU A 44 -22.80 12.54 -9.72
N GLY A 45 -23.09 13.35 -8.71
CA GLY A 45 -24.38 14.07 -8.62
C GLY A 45 -25.45 13.42 -7.74
N ASN A 46 -25.20 12.24 -7.16
CA ASN A 46 -26.15 11.62 -6.24
C ASN A 46 -25.68 11.76 -4.78
N VAL A 47 -26.20 12.77 -4.08
CA VAL A 47 -25.86 13.06 -2.67
C VAL A 47 -26.31 11.95 -1.70
N TYR A 48 -27.13 11.01 -2.18
CA TYR A 48 -27.69 9.89 -1.40
C TYR A 48 -27.21 8.52 -1.88
N SER A 49 -26.23 8.43 -2.81
CA SER A 49 -25.67 7.13 -3.15
C SER A 49 -24.88 6.62 -1.95
N LEU A 50 -25.37 5.53 -1.38
CA LEU A 50 -24.68 4.80 -0.33
C LEU A 50 -23.36 4.30 -0.94
N TRP A 51 -22.24 4.61 -0.28
CA TRP A 51 -20.94 4.06 -0.66
C TRP A 51 -21.02 2.53 -0.59
N GLU A 52 -20.45 1.88 -1.56
CA GLU A 52 -20.30 0.42 -1.52
C GLU A 52 -19.21 0.01 -0.53
N SER A 53 -18.16 0.83 -0.44
CA SER A 53 -17.10 0.73 0.55
C SER A 53 -16.49 2.11 0.82
N ASN A 54 -16.10 2.38 2.05
CA ASN A 54 -15.31 3.55 2.41
C ASN A 54 -14.14 3.18 3.31
N THR A 55 -13.06 3.95 3.25
CA THR A 55 -11.95 3.90 4.20
C THR A 55 -11.67 5.32 4.68
N ILE A 56 -11.67 5.52 5.98
CA ILE A 56 -11.47 6.82 6.63
C ILE A 56 -10.18 6.75 7.42
N ILE A 57 -9.34 7.79 7.34
CA ILE A 57 -8.08 7.90 8.07
C ILE A 57 -8.09 9.20 8.87
N TYR A 58 -7.82 9.12 10.14
CA TYR A 58 -7.71 10.27 11.05
C TYR A 58 -6.79 9.97 12.24
N PRO A 59 -6.12 11.00 12.80
CA PRO A 59 -5.34 10.86 14.02
C PRO A 59 -6.20 11.11 15.26
N LEU A 60 -5.81 10.47 16.36
CA LEU A 60 -6.22 10.80 17.71
C LEU A 60 -4.96 11.24 18.46
N PHE A 61 -4.87 12.51 18.80
CA PHE A 61 -3.72 13.11 19.46
C PHE A 61 -3.85 13.09 20.99
N ASP A 62 -2.71 13.07 21.68
CA ASP A 62 -2.62 13.15 23.14
C ASP A 62 -3.44 12.05 23.86
N MET A 63 -3.37 10.82 23.38
CA MET A 63 -4.11 9.70 23.96
C MET A 63 -3.56 9.21 25.31
N GLY A 64 -2.45 9.78 25.77
CA GLY A 64 -1.85 9.49 27.06
C GLY A 64 -0.80 8.38 27.02
N GLU A 65 -0.55 7.74 28.16
CA GLU A 65 0.50 6.74 28.33
C GLU A 65 0.37 5.56 27.36
N LYS A 66 1.53 5.05 26.90
CA LYS A 66 1.60 3.86 26.05
C LYS A 66 0.94 2.66 26.71
N LEU A 67 -0.12 2.14 26.10
CA LEU A 67 -0.86 0.99 26.58
C LEU A 67 -0.04 -0.31 26.45
N SER A 68 -0.22 -1.25 27.37
CA SER A 68 0.28 -2.61 27.18
C SER A 68 -0.50 -3.34 26.08
N ASP A 69 0.08 -4.37 25.45
CA ASP A 69 -0.58 -5.12 24.37
C ASP A 69 -2.01 -5.62 24.75
N TYR A 70 -2.19 -6.03 26.01
CA TYR A 70 -3.51 -6.43 26.50
C TYR A 70 -4.48 -5.25 26.62
N GLU A 71 -4.01 -4.14 27.15
CA GLU A 71 -4.81 -2.91 27.31
C GLU A 71 -5.12 -2.30 25.95
N GLU A 72 -4.17 -2.31 25.01
CA GLU A 72 -4.37 -1.88 23.63
C GLU A 72 -5.51 -2.67 22.96
N LYS A 73 -5.49 -4.00 23.05
CA LYS A 73 -6.55 -4.85 22.51
C LYS A 73 -7.91 -4.62 23.17
N LYS A 74 -7.91 -4.44 24.46
CA LYS A 74 -9.13 -4.12 25.21
C LYS A 74 -9.67 -2.76 24.80
N TRP A 75 -8.78 -1.76 24.73
CA TRP A 75 -9.13 -0.39 24.31
C TRP A 75 -9.65 -0.35 22.88
N ALA A 76 -8.99 -1.01 21.93
CA ALA A 76 -9.44 -1.10 20.54
C ALA A 76 -10.87 -1.65 20.43
N ARG A 77 -11.18 -2.73 21.17
CA ARG A 77 -12.52 -3.30 21.18
C ARG A 77 -13.56 -2.39 21.81
N GLU A 78 -13.20 -1.75 22.93
CA GLU A 78 -14.09 -0.83 23.64
C GLU A 78 -14.33 0.44 22.84
N SER A 79 -13.30 0.97 22.15
CA SER A 79 -13.41 2.13 21.26
C SER A 79 -14.32 1.84 20.08
N SER A 80 -14.15 0.73 19.39
CA SER A 80 -15.01 0.34 18.26
C SER A 80 -16.48 0.20 18.72
N GLN A 81 -16.73 -0.38 19.91
CA GLN A 81 -18.08 -0.47 20.47
C GLN A 81 -18.61 0.90 20.88
N GLN A 82 -17.77 1.77 21.41
CA GLN A 82 -18.12 3.14 21.79
C GLN A 82 -18.50 3.97 20.56
N ILE A 83 -17.73 3.89 19.47
CA ILE A 83 -18.05 4.55 18.19
C ILE A 83 -19.45 4.11 17.70
N CYS A 84 -19.76 2.81 17.76
CA CYS A 84 -21.09 2.31 17.43
C CYS A 84 -22.18 2.90 18.35
N ASN A 85 -21.92 3.01 19.65
CA ASN A 85 -22.85 3.61 20.61
C ASN A 85 -23.01 5.12 20.39
N GLU A 86 -21.92 5.84 20.11
CA GLU A 86 -21.92 7.28 19.89
C GLU A 86 -22.62 7.64 18.58
N ALA A 87 -22.48 6.83 17.52
CA ALA A 87 -23.24 6.98 16.29
C ALA A 87 -24.77 6.98 16.53
N ASN A 88 -25.24 6.31 17.57
CA ASN A 88 -26.64 6.34 17.97
C ASN A 88 -27.10 7.71 18.56
N TYR A 89 -26.17 8.53 19.05
CA TYR A 89 -26.48 9.80 19.69
C TYR A 89 -26.09 11.02 18.86
N ALA A 90 -24.96 10.96 18.16
CA ALA A 90 -24.39 12.11 17.45
C ALA A 90 -24.92 12.27 16.02
N ASN A 91 -25.31 11.19 15.37
CA ASN A 91 -25.71 11.18 13.97
C ASN A 91 -27.18 10.78 13.83
N ASN A 92 -28.01 11.71 13.34
CA ASN A 92 -29.41 11.40 13.05
C ASN A 92 -29.59 10.54 11.80
N ASP A 93 -28.50 10.28 11.04
CA ASP A 93 -28.58 9.62 9.74
C ASP A 93 -28.65 8.10 9.87
N TYR A 94 -27.98 7.51 10.87
CA TYR A 94 -28.14 6.08 11.16
C TYR A 94 -27.98 5.75 12.64
N ARG A 95 -28.50 4.58 13.02
CA ARG A 95 -28.31 3.99 14.35
C ARG A 95 -27.56 2.67 14.22
N CYS A 96 -26.48 2.53 14.98
CA CYS A 96 -25.81 1.25 15.13
C CYS A 96 -26.67 0.30 15.98
N GLY A 97 -26.89 -0.90 15.49
CA GLY A 97 -27.62 -1.94 16.19
C GLY A 97 -26.71 -2.91 16.93
N SER A 98 -26.65 -4.17 16.47
CA SER A 98 -25.73 -5.16 17.04
C SER A 98 -24.28 -4.86 16.60
N PHE A 99 -23.35 -5.02 17.55
CA PHE A 99 -21.91 -4.94 17.29
C PHE A 99 -21.24 -6.24 17.80
N VAL A 100 -20.49 -6.92 16.92
CA VAL A 100 -19.81 -8.18 17.24
C VAL A 100 -18.41 -8.18 16.67
N VAL A 101 -17.41 -8.29 17.53
CA VAL A 101 -16.01 -8.48 17.12
C VAL A 101 -15.80 -9.90 16.60
N ILE A 102 -15.33 -10.02 15.35
CA ILE A 102 -15.02 -11.32 14.71
C ILE A 102 -13.56 -11.70 14.99
N SER A 103 -12.64 -10.77 14.82
CA SER A 103 -11.22 -11.01 15.05
C SER A 103 -10.49 -9.75 15.47
N GLN A 104 -9.39 -9.93 16.18
CA GLN A 104 -8.49 -8.87 16.58
C GLN A 104 -7.05 -9.37 16.50
N VAL A 105 -6.22 -8.70 15.69
CA VAL A 105 -4.86 -9.14 15.37
C VAL A 105 -3.88 -8.01 15.64
N SER A 106 -2.84 -8.31 16.42
CA SER A 106 -1.70 -7.42 16.63
C SER A 106 -0.67 -7.58 15.52
N GLY A 107 0.00 -6.48 15.16
CA GLY A 107 1.03 -6.47 14.12
C GLY A 107 1.94 -5.26 14.22
N LYS A 108 2.56 -4.95 13.10
CA LYS A 108 3.36 -3.73 12.93
C LYS A 108 2.99 -3.03 11.63
N SER A 109 3.06 -1.70 11.62
CA SER A 109 2.99 -0.90 10.40
C SER A 109 4.26 -1.08 9.57
N LEU A 110 4.27 -0.55 8.36
CA LEU A 110 5.47 -0.54 7.50
C LEU A 110 6.63 0.24 8.13
N ASP A 111 6.33 1.22 8.99
CA ASP A 111 7.32 2.05 9.70
C ASP A 111 7.70 1.45 11.07
N GLY A 112 7.19 0.25 11.38
CA GLY A 112 7.55 -0.52 12.57
C GLY A 112 6.72 -0.23 13.82
N TYR A 113 5.75 0.67 13.76
CA TYR A 113 4.85 1.00 14.86
C TYR A 113 3.90 -0.17 15.21
N PRO A 114 3.59 -0.40 16.49
CA PRO A 114 2.61 -1.41 16.89
C PRO A 114 1.25 -1.12 16.26
N THR A 115 0.54 -2.17 15.87
CA THR A 115 -0.81 -2.05 15.30
C THR A 115 -1.75 -3.09 15.90
N ILE A 116 -3.03 -2.71 16.00
CA ILE A 116 -4.14 -3.62 16.27
C ILE A 116 -5.14 -3.48 15.13
N THR A 117 -5.47 -4.59 14.49
CA THR A 117 -6.52 -4.63 13.45
C THR A 117 -7.70 -5.42 13.99
N THR A 118 -8.85 -4.78 14.08
CA THR A 118 -10.12 -5.35 14.54
C THR A 118 -11.06 -5.49 13.36
N LYS A 119 -11.59 -6.70 13.13
CA LYS A 119 -12.70 -6.95 12.20
C LYS A 119 -13.95 -7.21 13.00
N SER A 120 -15.02 -6.49 12.72
CA SER A 120 -16.31 -6.61 13.40
C SER A 120 -17.46 -6.59 12.40
N THR A 121 -18.62 -7.02 12.85
CA THR A 121 -19.88 -6.80 12.15
C THR A 121 -20.78 -5.92 12.99
N GLU A 122 -21.50 -5.06 12.32
CA GLU A 122 -22.54 -4.24 12.94
C GLU A 122 -23.79 -4.19 12.05
N THR A 123 -24.90 -3.76 12.62
CA THR A 123 -26.09 -3.45 11.83
C THR A 123 -26.36 -1.95 11.91
N ARG A 124 -26.59 -1.32 10.76
CA ARG A 124 -26.95 0.10 10.65
C ARG A 124 -28.39 0.25 10.21
N LYS A 125 -29.14 1.06 10.93
CA LYS A 125 -30.48 1.45 10.57
C LYS A 125 -30.49 2.94 10.23
N TYR A 126 -30.78 3.27 8.98
CA TYR A 126 -30.82 4.64 8.51
C TYR A 126 -32.14 5.33 8.90
N SER A 127 -32.08 6.62 9.22
CA SER A 127 -33.19 7.40 9.78
C SER A 127 -34.31 7.64 8.78
N ASP A 128 -34.02 7.67 7.49
CA ASP A 128 -34.98 7.91 6.41
C ASP A 128 -35.89 6.72 6.10
N ASN A 129 -35.67 5.56 6.75
CA ASN A 129 -36.37 4.29 6.50
C ASN A 129 -36.33 3.78 5.05
N SER A 130 -35.57 4.41 4.16
CA SER A 130 -35.51 4.05 2.74
C SER A 130 -34.79 2.74 2.49
N VAL A 131 -33.81 2.41 3.32
CA VAL A 131 -32.89 1.28 3.13
C VAL A 131 -33.07 0.17 4.19
N GLY A 132 -33.86 0.40 5.24
CA GLY A 132 -34.03 -0.60 6.32
C GLY A 132 -32.80 -0.78 7.20
N THR A 133 -32.57 -2.02 7.70
CA THR A 133 -31.38 -2.37 8.49
C THR A 133 -30.37 -3.05 7.60
N VAL A 134 -29.17 -2.47 7.49
CA VAL A 134 -28.08 -2.97 6.66
C VAL A 134 -27.00 -3.61 7.54
N PRO A 135 -26.65 -4.87 7.31
CA PRO A 135 -25.50 -5.49 7.96
C PRO A 135 -24.19 -4.97 7.32
N MET A 136 -23.26 -4.51 8.14
CA MET A 136 -21.96 -3.99 7.73
C MET A 136 -20.83 -4.86 8.28
N VAL A 137 -19.74 -4.94 7.54
CA VAL A 137 -18.44 -5.34 8.04
C VAL A 137 -17.58 -4.10 8.22
N VAL A 138 -17.02 -3.97 9.41
CA VAL A 138 -16.10 -2.89 9.76
C VAL A 138 -14.73 -3.50 10.01
N VAL A 139 -13.70 -2.92 9.38
CA VAL A 139 -12.31 -3.24 9.65
C VAL A 139 -11.64 -1.97 10.14
N GLU A 140 -11.22 -1.96 11.39
CA GLU A 140 -10.50 -0.86 12.00
C GLU A 140 -9.05 -1.26 12.25
N LYS A 141 -8.10 -0.42 11.85
CA LYS A 141 -6.68 -0.57 12.16
C LYS A 141 -6.20 0.62 12.96
N LEU A 142 -5.73 0.36 14.15
CA LEU A 142 -5.08 1.33 15.02
C LEU A 142 -3.56 1.21 14.89
N ILE A 143 -2.87 2.34 14.76
CA ILE A 143 -1.41 2.42 14.67
C ILE A 143 -0.95 3.34 15.80
N TYR A 144 -0.19 2.80 16.73
CA TYR A 144 0.26 3.50 17.94
C TYR A 144 1.61 4.15 17.69
N VAL A 145 1.64 5.48 17.70
CA VAL A 145 2.84 6.28 17.47
C VAL A 145 3.06 7.18 18.68
N ASP A 146 3.98 6.80 19.56
CA ASP A 146 4.24 7.48 20.82
C ASP A 146 2.94 7.65 21.64
N ASP A 147 2.47 8.89 21.84
CA ASP A 147 1.25 9.21 22.59
C ASP A 147 0.02 9.36 21.67
N ASP A 148 0.20 9.17 20.35
CA ASP A 148 -0.84 9.35 19.34
C ASP A 148 -1.32 8.02 18.80
N VAL A 149 -2.55 7.97 18.30
CA VAL A 149 -3.12 6.83 17.62
C VAL A 149 -3.66 7.24 16.25
N TRP A 150 -3.17 6.62 15.20
CA TRP A 150 -3.76 6.72 13.88
C TRP A 150 -4.85 5.68 13.70
N VAL A 151 -6.02 6.13 13.30
CA VAL A 151 -7.17 5.27 13.04
C VAL A 151 -7.39 5.16 11.54
N ILE A 152 -7.48 3.94 11.05
CA ILE A 152 -7.90 3.62 9.68
C ILE A 152 -9.13 2.74 9.79
N ASP A 153 -10.29 3.30 9.49
CA ASP A 153 -11.58 2.64 9.61
C ASP A 153 -12.20 2.40 8.22
N SER A 154 -12.56 1.17 7.91
CA SER A 154 -13.22 0.79 6.67
C SER A 154 -14.56 0.15 6.93
N ASN A 155 -15.58 0.64 6.22
CA ASN A 155 -16.95 0.21 6.33
C ASN A 155 -17.45 -0.30 4.97
N THR A 156 -18.04 -1.49 4.94
CA THR A 156 -18.53 -2.14 3.71
C THR A 156 -19.79 -2.94 4.01
N ASP A 157 -20.73 -2.96 3.09
CA ASP A 157 -21.90 -3.83 3.17
C ASP A 157 -21.45 -5.30 3.31
N ALA A 158 -22.06 -6.04 4.22
CA ALA A 158 -21.58 -7.37 4.58
C ALA A 158 -21.65 -8.39 3.43
N ASP A 159 -22.61 -8.25 2.52
CA ASP A 159 -22.77 -9.10 1.34
C ASP A 159 -21.71 -8.81 0.25
N ARG A 160 -21.12 -7.61 0.28
CA ARG A 160 -20.08 -7.18 -0.67
C ARG A 160 -18.67 -7.23 -0.10
N PHE A 161 -18.50 -7.47 1.20
CA PHE A 161 -17.20 -7.41 1.85
C PHE A 161 -16.13 -8.29 1.17
N SER A 162 -16.49 -9.47 0.69
CA SER A 162 -15.54 -10.36 0.01
C SER A 162 -14.94 -9.76 -1.27
N GLU A 163 -15.64 -8.82 -1.91
CA GLU A 163 -15.16 -8.10 -3.10
C GLU A 163 -14.13 -7.03 -2.73
N TYR A 164 -14.32 -6.38 -1.57
CA TYR A 164 -13.50 -5.26 -1.12
C TYR A 164 -12.38 -5.65 -0.16
N GLU A 165 -12.43 -6.82 0.46
CA GLU A 165 -11.54 -7.23 1.55
C GLU A 165 -10.06 -7.00 1.22
N ASN A 166 -9.61 -7.45 0.05
CA ASN A 166 -8.21 -7.29 -0.35
C ASN A 166 -7.81 -5.83 -0.56
N ARG A 167 -8.70 -5.00 -1.12
CA ARG A 167 -8.46 -3.57 -1.35
C ARG A 167 -8.36 -2.82 -0.03
N ILE A 168 -9.26 -3.11 0.91
CA ILE A 168 -9.28 -2.53 2.26
C ILE A 168 -7.95 -2.83 2.97
N TYR A 169 -7.58 -4.11 3.05
CA TYR A 169 -6.33 -4.48 3.73
C TYR A 169 -5.09 -3.94 3.01
N ALA A 170 -5.09 -3.87 1.69
CA ALA A 170 -3.99 -3.28 0.95
C ALA A 170 -3.84 -1.79 1.26
N THR A 171 -4.94 -1.02 1.22
CA THR A 171 -4.94 0.41 1.60
C THR A 171 -4.46 0.59 3.04
N MET A 172 -5.03 -0.13 4.00
CA MET A 172 -4.62 -0.06 5.41
C MET A 172 -3.15 -0.41 5.65
N ASN A 173 -2.62 -1.36 4.89
CA ASN A 173 -1.24 -1.82 5.05
C ASN A 173 -0.24 -0.92 4.31
N SER A 174 -0.68 -0.07 3.38
CA SER A 174 0.16 0.90 2.68
C SER A 174 0.42 2.18 3.47
N PHE A 175 -0.28 2.40 4.57
CA PHE A 175 -0.14 3.61 5.39
C PHE A 175 1.29 3.80 5.90
N ARG A 176 1.80 5.03 5.76
CA ARG A 176 3.12 5.48 6.22
C ARG A 176 3.00 6.72 7.10
N TYR A 177 3.75 6.74 8.20
CA TYR A 177 3.86 7.90 9.09
C TYR A 177 5.19 7.84 9.88
N PRO A 178 5.97 8.94 10.01
CA PRO A 178 5.86 10.12 9.15
C PRO A 178 6.25 9.79 7.71
N ALA A 179 5.47 10.27 6.78
CA ALA A 179 5.77 10.14 5.36
C ALA A 179 6.52 11.38 4.84
N SER A 180 7.47 11.18 3.95
CA SER A 180 8.06 12.30 3.23
C SER A 180 7.13 12.75 2.10
N PRO A 181 7.02 14.08 1.83
CA PRO A 181 6.24 14.58 0.73
C PRO A 181 6.66 13.88 -0.58
N PRO A 182 5.70 13.54 -1.45
CA PRO A 182 6.04 13.18 -2.81
C PRO A 182 6.88 14.31 -3.41
N ILE A 183 8.03 13.99 -3.98
CA ILE A 183 8.79 15.01 -4.71
C ILE A 183 7.90 15.44 -5.86
N GLU A 184 7.41 16.68 -5.84
CA GLU A 184 6.64 17.27 -6.94
C GLU A 184 7.50 17.30 -8.20
N ASN A 185 7.46 16.23 -8.97
CA ASN A 185 7.76 16.22 -10.38
C ASN A 185 6.56 15.58 -11.07
N SER A 186 5.66 16.46 -11.51
CA SER A 186 4.62 16.26 -12.55
C SER A 186 4.31 14.83 -12.92
N SER A 187 3.08 14.43 -12.59
CA SER A 187 2.24 13.44 -13.28
C SER A 187 2.95 12.21 -13.82
N ASP A 188 2.94 11.10 -13.08
CA ASP A 188 2.48 9.86 -13.68
C ASP A 188 2.12 8.78 -12.63
N ASN A 189 1.01 8.10 -12.86
CA ASN A 189 0.50 6.99 -12.08
C ASN A 189 1.44 5.78 -12.21
N GLY A 190 2.09 5.36 -11.11
CA GLY A 190 2.81 4.10 -11.15
C GLY A 190 3.80 3.95 -10.00
N GLY A 191 3.69 2.87 -9.23
CA GLY A 191 4.63 2.48 -8.18
C GLY A 191 6.08 2.70 -8.63
N GLY A 192 6.79 3.63 -7.95
CA GLY A 192 8.01 4.21 -8.47
C GLY A 192 9.17 3.23 -8.46
N CYS A 193 9.94 3.22 -9.52
CA CYS A 193 11.27 2.62 -9.56
C CYS A 193 12.26 3.48 -8.75
N LEU A 194 12.07 3.56 -7.40
CA LEU A 194 12.73 4.53 -6.52
C LEU A 194 14.25 4.61 -6.72
N ILE A 195 14.93 3.47 -6.70
CA ILE A 195 16.38 3.40 -6.93
C ILE A 195 16.72 3.87 -8.34
N ALA A 196 16.05 3.37 -9.38
CA ALA A 196 16.32 3.76 -10.75
C ALA A 196 16.04 5.26 -10.99
N THR A 197 14.95 5.80 -10.44
CA THR A 197 14.64 7.23 -10.52
C THR A 197 15.70 8.07 -9.82
N ALA A 198 16.15 7.68 -8.63
CA ALA A 198 17.23 8.35 -7.92
C ALA A 198 18.57 8.26 -8.71
N THR A 199 18.87 7.08 -9.27
CA THR A 199 20.08 6.82 -10.05
C THR A 199 20.14 7.64 -11.34
N TYR A 200 19.06 7.65 -12.13
CA TYR A 200 19.02 8.33 -13.44
C TYR A 200 18.50 9.76 -13.36
N GLY A 201 18.05 10.19 -12.18
CA GLY A 201 17.72 11.58 -11.86
C GLY A 201 16.35 12.05 -12.37
N SER A 202 15.59 11.20 -13.03
CA SER A 202 14.25 11.54 -13.55
C SER A 202 13.42 10.27 -13.74
N GLU A 203 12.13 10.37 -13.45
CA GLU A 203 11.15 9.34 -13.82
C GLU A 203 10.98 9.19 -15.33
N MET A 204 11.32 10.24 -16.10
CA MET A 204 11.30 10.25 -17.56
C MET A 204 12.59 9.72 -18.19
N ALA A 205 13.57 9.29 -17.39
CA ALA A 205 14.77 8.66 -17.92
C ALA A 205 14.42 7.37 -18.69
N THR A 206 15.12 7.13 -19.79
CA THR A 206 14.84 5.98 -20.68
C THR A 206 14.83 4.67 -19.92
N GLU A 207 15.78 4.48 -19.00
CA GLU A 207 15.91 3.28 -18.18
C GLU A 207 14.74 3.10 -17.22
N VAL A 208 14.20 4.19 -16.68
CA VAL A 208 13.03 4.14 -15.78
C VAL A 208 11.77 3.84 -16.59
N GLN A 209 11.61 4.45 -17.76
CA GLN A 209 10.47 4.15 -18.63
C GLN A 209 10.49 2.70 -19.11
N GLN A 210 11.65 2.17 -19.48
CA GLN A 210 11.82 0.77 -19.86
C GLN A 210 11.37 -0.18 -18.73
N LEU A 211 11.72 0.10 -17.48
CA LEU A 211 11.29 -0.70 -16.34
C LEU A 211 9.77 -0.65 -16.13
N ARG A 212 9.16 0.52 -16.33
CA ARG A 212 7.71 0.69 -16.25
C ARG A 212 6.99 -0.05 -17.36
N GLU A 213 7.43 0.12 -18.60
CA GLU A 213 6.87 -0.57 -19.76
C GLU A 213 6.93 -2.10 -19.59
N LEU A 214 8.08 -2.62 -19.14
CA LEU A 214 8.23 -4.04 -18.85
C LEU A 214 7.25 -4.52 -17.77
N ARG A 215 7.13 -3.77 -16.69
CA ARG A 215 6.19 -4.08 -15.60
C ARG A 215 4.76 -4.09 -16.12
N ASP A 216 4.33 -3.00 -16.77
CA ASP A 216 2.92 -2.76 -17.08
C ASP A 216 2.46 -3.55 -18.30
N ASN A 217 3.32 -3.67 -19.33
CA ASN A 217 2.95 -4.31 -20.60
C ASN A 217 3.31 -5.80 -20.69
N THR A 218 4.24 -6.28 -19.84
CA THR A 218 4.69 -7.69 -19.89
C THR A 218 4.34 -8.44 -18.60
N LEU A 219 4.86 -7.99 -17.45
CA LEU A 219 4.72 -8.74 -16.20
C LEU A 219 3.28 -8.74 -15.68
N LEU A 220 2.63 -7.58 -15.56
CA LEU A 220 1.28 -7.48 -15.02
C LEU A 220 0.19 -8.06 -15.92
N ASN A 221 0.51 -8.38 -17.18
CA ASN A 221 -0.40 -9.04 -18.10
C ASN A 221 -0.40 -10.58 -17.99
N THR A 222 0.41 -11.15 -17.10
CA THR A 222 0.51 -12.59 -16.87
C THR A 222 0.31 -12.92 -15.38
N GLU A 223 -0.21 -14.12 -15.08
CA GLU A 223 -0.46 -14.56 -13.70
C GLU A 223 0.87 -14.73 -12.94
N SER A 224 1.88 -15.36 -13.55
CA SER A 224 3.20 -15.53 -12.94
C SER A 224 3.94 -14.22 -12.77
N GLY A 225 3.84 -13.30 -13.72
CA GLY A 225 4.43 -11.97 -13.61
C GLY A 225 3.78 -11.13 -12.52
N THR A 226 2.46 -11.16 -12.39
CA THR A 226 1.73 -10.50 -11.31
C THR A 226 2.13 -11.05 -9.94
N ALA A 227 2.20 -12.38 -9.78
CA ALA A 227 2.64 -13.02 -8.55
C ALA A 227 4.11 -12.68 -8.20
N PHE A 228 4.98 -12.64 -9.21
CA PHE A 228 6.37 -12.21 -9.06
C PHE A 228 6.44 -10.76 -8.60
N MET A 229 5.70 -9.83 -9.26
CA MET A 229 5.70 -8.40 -8.91
C MET A 229 5.19 -8.15 -7.50
N GLY A 230 4.18 -8.89 -7.02
CA GLY A 230 3.72 -8.83 -5.64
C GLY A 230 4.85 -9.11 -4.65
N THR A 231 5.51 -10.26 -4.80
CA THR A 231 6.64 -10.66 -3.93
C THR A 231 7.84 -9.71 -4.09
N PHE A 232 8.14 -9.30 -5.31
CA PHE A 232 9.23 -8.36 -5.59
C PHE A 232 9.00 -7.02 -4.91
N ASN A 233 7.80 -6.46 -5.01
CA ASN A 233 7.46 -5.18 -4.41
C ASN A 233 7.59 -5.22 -2.88
N ASP A 234 7.13 -6.28 -2.22
CA ASP A 234 7.26 -6.45 -0.77
C ASP A 234 8.74 -6.38 -0.32
N ILE A 235 9.62 -7.04 -1.06
CA ILE A 235 11.07 -7.03 -0.77
C ILE A 235 11.67 -5.67 -1.17
N TYR A 236 11.39 -5.20 -2.38
CA TYR A 236 11.98 -3.99 -2.95
C TYR A 236 11.69 -2.75 -2.10
N TYR A 237 10.44 -2.54 -1.73
CA TYR A 237 10.06 -1.36 -0.92
C TYR A 237 10.55 -1.43 0.52
N SER A 238 10.98 -2.58 1.02
CA SER A 238 11.58 -2.69 2.34
C SER A 238 12.95 -2.00 2.46
N PHE A 239 13.68 -1.83 1.35
CA PHE A 239 15.02 -1.23 1.36
C PHE A 239 15.21 -0.08 0.35
N SER A 240 14.42 -0.03 -0.73
CA SER A 240 14.63 0.93 -1.82
C SER A 240 14.53 2.41 -1.39
N PRO A 241 13.69 2.84 -0.42
CA PRO A 241 13.68 4.22 0.04
C PRO A 241 15.03 4.63 0.63
N VAL A 242 15.62 3.77 1.47
CA VAL A 242 16.94 4.05 2.11
C VAL A 242 18.04 4.17 1.06
N ILE A 243 18.05 3.28 0.06
CA ILE A 243 19.03 3.35 -1.03
C ILE A 243 18.85 4.63 -1.85
N ALA A 244 17.61 4.96 -2.22
CA ALA A 244 17.30 6.17 -2.99
C ALA A 244 17.70 7.47 -2.24
N ASP A 245 17.52 7.51 -0.93
CA ASP A 245 17.94 8.64 -0.09
C ASP A 245 19.48 8.75 -0.04
N MET A 246 20.18 7.62 0.15
CA MET A 246 21.64 7.59 0.10
C MET A 246 22.19 8.06 -1.25
N GLU A 247 21.53 7.74 -2.37
CA GLU A 247 21.91 8.22 -3.71
C GLU A 247 21.75 9.73 -3.85
N ARG A 248 20.71 10.31 -3.25
CA ARG A 248 20.48 11.76 -3.25
C ARG A 248 21.52 12.51 -2.44
N GLU A 249 21.94 11.96 -1.31
CA GLU A 249 22.91 12.58 -0.40
C GLU A 249 24.36 12.40 -0.84
N HIS A 250 24.67 11.27 -1.52
CA HIS A 250 26.04 10.86 -1.82
C HIS A 250 26.26 10.59 -3.31
N PRO A 251 26.79 11.56 -4.09
CA PRO A 251 27.01 11.41 -5.54
C PRO A 251 27.88 10.19 -5.92
N MET A 252 28.91 9.88 -5.13
CA MET A 252 29.76 8.70 -5.39
C MET A 252 29.00 7.38 -5.19
N PHE A 253 28.09 7.33 -4.22
CA PHE A 253 27.22 6.17 -4.01
C PHE A 253 26.25 5.99 -5.17
N LYS A 254 25.66 7.09 -5.66
CA LYS A 254 24.81 7.11 -6.84
C LYS A 254 25.52 6.53 -8.07
N GLU A 255 26.75 6.94 -8.36
CA GLU A 255 27.51 6.39 -9.47
C GLU A 255 27.83 4.89 -9.30
N ALA A 256 28.08 4.45 -8.08
CA ALA A 256 28.29 3.03 -7.79
C ALA A 256 27.00 2.21 -8.01
N VAL A 257 25.84 2.71 -7.57
CA VAL A 257 24.54 2.07 -7.80
C VAL A 257 24.24 2.04 -9.31
N LYS A 258 24.48 3.16 -10.03
CA LYS A 258 24.32 3.24 -11.47
C LYS A 258 25.12 2.17 -12.20
N LEU A 259 26.40 2.02 -11.84
CA LEU A 259 27.27 1.00 -12.42
C LEU A 259 26.75 -0.43 -12.14
N ALA A 260 26.14 -0.63 -10.96
CA ALA A 260 25.60 -1.92 -10.59
C ALA A 260 24.29 -2.23 -11.32
N ILE A 261 23.33 -1.29 -11.40
CA ILE A 261 21.99 -1.60 -11.93
C ILE A 261 21.91 -1.52 -13.47
N THR A 262 22.78 -0.74 -14.15
CA THR A 262 22.74 -0.58 -15.60
C THR A 262 22.80 -1.90 -16.37
N PRO A 263 23.73 -2.84 -16.05
CA PRO A 263 23.75 -4.13 -16.74
C PRO A 263 22.50 -4.98 -16.47
N MET A 264 21.94 -4.88 -15.25
CA MET A 264 20.69 -5.59 -14.89
C MET A 264 19.53 -5.08 -15.75
N ILE A 265 19.34 -3.75 -15.83
CA ILE A 265 18.28 -3.16 -16.66
C ILE A 265 18.45 -3.57 -18.12
N SER A 266 19.69 -3.57 -18.63
CA SER A 266 19.96 -4.00 -20.01
C SER A 266 19.56 -5.47 -20.26
N THR A 267 19.65 -6.38 -19.27
CA THR A 267 19.21 -7.76 -19.42
C THR A 267 17.70 -7.89 -19.40
N LEU A 268 16.98 -6.98 -18.77
CA LEU A 268 15.52 -6.97 -18.72
C LEU A 268 14.88 -6.68 -20.09
N SER A 269 15.59 -6.02 -21.01
CA SER A 269 15.11 -5.82 -22.37
C SER A 269 14.83 -7.12 -23.14
N LEU A 270 15.43 -8.25 -22.71
CA LEU A 270 15.11 -9.57 -23.24
C LEU A 270 13.65 -9.98 -23.01
N MET A 271 12.98 -9.39 -22.05
CA MET A 271 11.58 -9.68 -21.71
C MET A 271 10.58 -8.80 -22.47
N GLU A 272 11.00 -7.74 -23.14
CA GLU A 272 10.11 -6.76 -23.79
C GLU A 272 9.18 -7.39 -24.83
N ASN A 273 9.57 -8.50 -25.44
CA ASN A 273 8.79 -9.20 -26.46
C ASN A 273 8.09 -10.46 -25.93
N ALA A 274 8.04 -10.68 -24.63
CA ALA A 274 7.34 -11.82 -24.02
C ALA A 274 5.84 -11.50 -23.92
N GLU A 275 5.00 -12.21 -24.67
CA GLU A 275 3.55 -11.98 -24.74
C GLU A 275 2.75 -13.06 -24.02
N THR A 276 3.33 -14.24 -23.83
CA THR A 276 2.65 -15.39 -23.25
C THR A 276 3.17 -15.75 -21.86
N GLU A 277 2.31 -16.39 -21.06
CA GLU A 277 2.64 -16.89 -19.72
C GLU A 277 3.93 -17.73 -19.71
N SER A 278 4.08 -18.63 -20.70
CA SER A 278 5.25 -19.50 -20.81
C SER A 278 6.53 -18.75 -21.20
N GLU A 279 6.41 -17.72 -22.03
CA GLU A 279 7.54 -16.86 -22.41
C GLU A 279 8.00 -16.00 -21.22
N VAL A 280 7.07 -15.36 -20.51
CA VAL A 280 7.38 -14.58 -19.31
C VAL A 280 8.09 -15.44 -18.28
N LEU A 281 7.61 -16.65 -18.01
CA LEU A 281 8.27 -17.60 -17.09
C LEU A 281 9.67 -18.01 -17.56
N SER A 282 9.80 -18.47 -18.81
CA SER A 282 11.05 -19.03 -19.31
C SER A 282 12.14 -17.96 -19.49
N ILE A 283 11.78 -16.81 -20.06
CA ILE A 283 12.70 -15.69 -20.25
C ILE A 283 13.01 -15.06 -18.89
N GLY A 284 12.02 -14.89 -18.01
CA GLY A 284 12.21 -14.35 -16.66
C GLY A 284 13.19 -15.18 -15.83
N ILE A 285 13.05 -16.50 -15.80
CA ILE A 285 14.01 -17.40 -15.15
C ILE A 285 15.39 -17.23 -15.77
N SER A 286 15.49 -17.16 -17.11
CA SER A 286 16.76 -17.00 -17.82
C SER A 286 17.44 -15.67 -17.46
N VAL A 287 16.69 -14.58 -17.39
CA VAL A 287 17.21 -13.26 -16.96
C VAL A 287 17.68 -13.28 -15.51
N ILE A 288 16.96 -13.93 -14.60
CA ILE A 288 17.38 -14.10 -13.21
C ILE A 288 18.71 -14.88 -13.16
N MET A 289 18.80 -16.00 -13.87
CA MET A 289 20.02 -16.83 -13.91
C MET A 289 21.21 -16.07 -14.52
N LEU A 290 20.96 -15.29 -15.57
CA LEU A 290 21.99 -14.43 -16.19
C LEU A 290 22.53 -13.40 -15.20
N ASN A 291 21.64 -12.72 -14.48
CA ASN A 291 22.03 -11.74 -13.47
C ASN A 291 22.78 -12.38 -12.29
N LEU A 292 22.34 -13.55 -11.80
CA LEU A 292 23.06 -14.30 -10.78
C LEU A 292 24.47 -14.69 -11.27
N GLY A 293 24.59 -15.15 -12.51
CA GLY A 293 25.88 -15.43 -13.15
C GLY A 293 26.80 -14.21 -13.20
N MET A 294 26.25 -13.07 -13.58
CA MET A 294 26.99 -11.80 -13.71
C MET A 294 27.47 -11.29 -12.35
N TYR A 295 26.59 -11.23 -11.36
CA TYR A 295 26.93 -10.60 -10.05
C TYR A 295 27.62 -11.53 -9.07
N LEU A 296 27.44 -12.84 -9.16
CA LEU A 296 28.07 -13.82 -8.29
C LEU A 296 29.15 -14.64 -9.00
N GLY A 297 28.89 -15.09 -10.22
CA GLY A 297 29.80 -15.98 -10.96
C GLY A 297 31.08 -15.28 -11.39
N VAL A 298 30.98 -14.11 -12.02
CA VAL A 298 32.17 -13.36 -12.48
C VAL A 298 33.11 -12.97 -11.33
N PRO A 299 32.63 -12.36 -10.25
CA PRO A 299 33.50 -12.07 -9.09
C PRO A 299 34.14 -13.32 -8.47
N ALA A 300 33.37 -14.41 -8.38
CA ALA A 300 33.92 -15.68 -7.84
C ALA A 300 35.07 -16.23 -8.70
N ILE A 301 34.92 -16.19 -10.01
CA ILE A 301 36.00 -16.64 -10.94
C ILE A 301 37.23 -15.76 -10.80
N VAL A 302 37.04 -14.42 -10.72
CA VAL A 302 38.14 -13.47 -10.53
C VAL A 302 38.88 -13.73 -9.22
N ILE A 303 38.17 -13.91 -8.11
CA ILE A 303 38.77 -14.22 -6.78
C ILE A 303 39.58 -15.53 -6.83
N VAL A 304 39.00 -16.58 -7.43
CA VAL A 304 39.68 -17.88 -7.54
C VAL A 304 40.88 -17.77 -8.49
N GLY A 305 40.78 -17.00 -9.57
CA GLY A 305 41.90 -16.76 -10.50
C GLY A 305 43.07 -16.02 -9.85
N ILE A 306 42.79 -15.03 -9.02
CA ILE A 306 43.79 -14.29 -8.25
C ILE A 306 44.48 -15.23 -7.23
N ARG A 307 43.68 -15.99 -6.46
CA ARG A 307 44.20 -16.93 -5.45
C ARG A 307 45.09 -18.04 -6.03
N LYS A 308 44.91 -18.42 -7.30
CA LYS A 308 45.75 -19.41 -7.97
C LYS A 308 47.07 -18.82 -8.49
N ARG A 309 47.21 -17.52 -8.55
CA ARG A 309 48.42 -16.82 -9.05
C ARG A 309 49.36 -16.39 -7.92
N PHE A 310 48.90 -16.43 -6.68
CA PHE A 310 49.66 -16.22 -5.45
C PHE A 310 49.71 -17.53 -4.64
#